data_e02712d9fafbae94cbd43201cf35c254
#
_entry.id   e02712d9fafbae94cbd43201cf35c254
#
_cell.length_a   1.000
_cell.length_b   1.000
_cell.length_c   1.000
_cell.angle_alpha   90.00
_cell.angle_beta   90.00
_cell.angle_gamma   90.00
#
_symmetry.space_group_name_H-M   'P 1'
#
loop_
_entity.id
_entity.type
_entity.pdbx_description
1 polymer ?
#
loop_
_entity_poly.entity_id
_entity_poly.type
_entity_poly.pdbx_seq_one_letter_code
_entity_poly.pdbx_strand_id
1 'polypeptide(L)'
;MKAVTWQGKRKVSVETVPDPVLRQTNDAIIEVTSTAICGSDLHLYEVLGPFMDEGDVIGHEPMGRVVEAGPDSGLTEGDRVVVPFSIACGRCWMCDRGLYSQCETTQVREYGSGGALFGYSRLYGSVPGAQAEYLRVPHADFGPVKVGTELPDHRYLFLSDILPTAWQGVRYAGVGEGDALAVYGLGP
;
A
#
# COMPACT_ATOMS: atom_id res chain seq x y z
N MET A 1 -12.81 4.38 -13.77
CA MET A 1 -13.16 3.74 -12.48
C MET A 1 -13.61 4.77 -11.45
N LYS A 2 -14.30 4.33 -10.39
CA LYS A 2 -14.59 5.16 -9.24
C LYS A 2 -13.49 5.03 -8.20
N ALA A 3 -13.15 6.17 -7.55
CA ALA A 3 -12.13 6.20 -6.51
C ALA A 3 -12.46 7.26 -5.46
N VAL A 4 -12.00 7.06 -4.23
CA VAL A 4 -12.01 8.09 -3.19
C VAL A 4 -10.78 8.98 -3.39
N THR A 5 -11.04 10.27 -3.60
CA THR A 5 -9.99 11.26 -3.86
C THR A 5 -9.93 12.30 -2.76
N TRP A 6 -8.72 12.75 -2.46
CA TRP A 6 -8.49 13.89 -1.57
C TRP A 6 -8.91 15.20 -2.27
N GLN A 7 -9.67 16.04 -1.60
CA GLN A 7 -10.24 17.29 -2.14
C GLN A 7 -9.90 18.50 -1.25
N GLY A 8 -8.93 18.36 -0.40
CA GLY A 8 -8.55 19.38 0.57
C GLY A 8 -8.66 18.89 2.01
N LYS A 9 -8.16 19.69 2.93
CA LYS A 9 -8.21 19.38 4.35
C LYS A 9 -9.63 19.04 4.80
N ARG A 10 -9.80 17.86 5.39
CA ARG A 10 -11.08 17.31 5.88
C ARG A 10 -12.13 17.13 4.78
N LYS A 11 -11.68 16.94 3.55
CA LYS A 11 -12.60 16.75 2.43
C LYS A 11 -12.10 15.64 1.51
N VAL A 12 -12.93 14.66 1.31
CA VAL A 12 -12.78 13.60 0.31
C VAL A 12 -14.06 13.46 -0.49
N SER A 13 -13.97 12.96 -1.70
CA SER A 13 -15.14 12.65 -2.54
C SER A 13 -14.91 11.38 -3.35
N VAL A 14 -16.00 10.77 -3.80
CA VAL A 14 -15.94 9.67 -4.76
C VAL A 14 -16.05 10.28 -6.16
N GLU A 15 -14.95 10.17 -6.91
CA GLU A 15 -14.87 10.72 -8.26
C GLU A 15 -14.71 9.62 -9.31
N THR A 16 -15.00 9.97 -10.56
CA THR A 16 -14.64 9.13 -11.71
C THR A 16 -13.26 9.54 -12.19
N VAL A 17 -12.31 8.63 -12.07
CA VAL A 17 -10.91 8.83 -12.50
C VAL A 17 -10.58 7.87 -13.64
N PRO A 18 -9.52 8.12 -14.42
CA PRO A 18 -9.06 7.17 -15.44
C PRO A 18 -8.76 5.79 -14.84
N ASP A 19 -9.05 4.75 -15.61
CA ASP A 19 -8.64 3.39 -15.22
C ASP A 19 -7.11 3.27 -15.24
N PRO A 20 -6.51 2.47 -14.33
CA PRO A 20 -5.09 2.24 -14.34
C PRO A 20 -4.67 1.43 -15.59
N VAL A 21 -3.44 1.68 -16.03
CA VAL A 21 -2.81 0.93 -17.14
C VAL A 21 -1.43 0.42 -16.70
N LEU A 22 -1.00 -0.72 -17.26
CA LEU A 22 0.37 -1.20 -17.07
C LEU A 22 1.35 -0.16 -17.63
N ARG A 23 2.41 0.13 -16.91
CA ARG A 23 3.48 1.06 -17.33
C ARG A 23 4.81 0.36 -17.54
N GLN A 24 5.01 -0.78 -16.87
CA GLN A 24 6.21 -1.61 -16.96
C GLN A 24 5.82 -3.08 -17.09
N THR A 25 6.75 -3.89 -17.59
CA THR A 25 6.51 -5.33 -17.82
C THR A 25 6.32 -6.12 -16.52
N ASN A 26 6.76 -5.58 -15.39
CA ASN A 26 6.61 -6.17 -14.07
C ASN A 26 5.49 -5.51 -13.23
N ASP A 27 4.60 -4.73 -13.85
CA ASP A 27 3.38 -4.23 -13.20
C ASP A 27 2.25 -5.28 -13.24
N ALA A 28 1.28 -5.11 -12.37
CA ALA A 28 -0.03 -5.77 -12.46
C ALA A 28 -1.15 -4.77 -12.18
N ILE A 29 -2.36 -5.09 -12.63
CA ILE A 29 -3.59 -4.40 -12.23
C ILE A 29 -4.45 -5.38 -11.46
N ILE A 30 -4.93 -4.94 -10.31
CA ILE A 30 -5.88 -5.69 -9.48
C ILE A 30 -7.23 -4.98 -9.46
N GLU A 31 -8.32 -5.78 -9.53
CA GLU A 31 -9.63 -5.38 -9.05
C GLU A 31 -9.60 -5.43 -7.53
N VAL A 32 -9.83 -4.29 -6.87
CA VAL A 32 -9.79 -4.20 -5.41
C VAL A 32 -11.05 -4.84 -4.83
N THR A 33 -10.91 -5.93 -4.10
CA THR A 33 -12.03 -6.62 -3.45
C THR A 33 -12.23 -6.16 -2.01
N SER A 34 -11.16 -5.68 -1.37
CA SER A 34 -11.19 -5.12 -0.02
C SER A 34 -10.07 -4.11 0.17
N THR A 35 -10.36 -3.07 0.92
CA THR A 35 -9.38 -2.08 1.38
C THR A 35 -9.71 -1.67 2.81
N ALA A 36 -8.69 -1.35 3.60
CA ALA A 36 -8.88 -0.82 4.95
C ALA A 36 -8.60 0.69 5.00
N ILE A 37 -9.04 1.31 6.07
CA ILE A 37 -8.74 2.71 6.41
C ILE A 37 -7.85 2.69 7.65
N CYS A 38 -6.63 3.19 7.51
CA CYS A 38 -5.65 3.27 8.56
C CYS A 38 -5.68 4.62 9.29
N GLY A 39 -5.13 4.69 10.48
CA GLY A 39 -4.91 5.95 11.19
C GLY A 39 -4.04 6.94 10.41
N SER A 40 -3.12 6.46 9.54
CA SER A 40 -2.32 7.32 8.68
C SER A 40 -3.12 7.99 7.56
N ASP A 41 -4.23 7.42 7.09
CA ASP A 41 -5.16 8.10 6.17
C ASP A 41 -5.77 9.35 6.83
N LEU A 42 -5.98 9.31 8.14
CA LEU A 42 -6.46 10.48 8.90
C LEU A 42 -5.41 11.59 8.98
N HIS A 43 -4.12 11.26 8.92
CA HIS A 43 -3.06 12.27 8.82
C HIS A 43 -3.08 12.96 7.45
N LEU A 44 -3.35 12.24 6.35
CA LEU A 44 -3.55 12.83 5.03
C LEU A 44 -4.79 13.75 5.03
N TYR A 45 -5.86 13.30 5.68
CA TYR A 45 -7.10 14.05 5.79
C TYR A 45 -6.95 15.36 6.59
N GLU A 46 -6.16 15.33 7.70
CA GLU A 46 -6.08 16.43 8.67
C GLU A 46 -4.84 17.32 8.50
N VAL A 47 -3.65 16.74 8.30
CA VAL A 47 -2.38 17.42 8.56
C VAL A 47 -1.50 17.53 7.31
N LEU A 48 -1.42 16.49 6.50
CA LEU A 48 -0.48 16.39 5.38
C LEU A 48 -0.97 17.07 4.08
N GLY A 49 -2.06 17.83 4.16
CA GLY A 49 -2.61 18.58 3.02
C GLY A 49 -1.60 19.38 2.20
N PRO A 50 -0.56 20.03 2.78
CA PRO A 50 0.46 20.73 2.01
C PRO A 50 1.25 19.86 1.03
N PHE A 51 1.22 18.54 1.22
CA PHE A 51 1.91 17.56 0.38
C PHE A 51 0.96 16.72 -0.48
N MET A 52 -0.33 17.05 -0.49
CA MET A 52 -1.36 16.41 -1.29
C MET A 52 -1.83 17.33 -2.40
N ASP A 53 -2.24 16.75 -3.52
CA ASP A 53 -2.88 17.45 -4.62
C ASP A 53 -4.36 17.05 -4.72
N GLU A 54 -5.22 18.00 -5.07
CA GLU A 54 -6.65 17.74 -5.28
C GLU A 54 -6.81 16.69 -6.39
N GLY A 55 -7.54 15.62 -6.08
CA GLY A 55 -7.71 14.47 -6.96
C GLY A 55 -6.80 13.27 -6.65
N ASP A 56 -5.85 13.39 -5.73
CA ASP A 56 -5.04 12.25 -5.29
C ASP A 56 -5.92 11.11 -4.77
N VAL A 57 -5.77 9.92 -5.34
CA VAL A 57 -6.49 8.71 -4.91
C VAL A 57 -5.82 8.16 -3.66
N ILE A 58 -6.58 8.07 -2.57
CA ILE A 58 -6.09 7.64 -1.26
C ILE A 58 -6.29 6.13 -1.00
N GLY A 59 -5.74 5.65 0.13
CA GLY A 59 -5.82 4.25 0.57
C GLY A 59 -4.57 3.43 0.25
N HIS A 60 -4.02 2.74 1.25
CA HIS A 60 -2.76 2.02 1.14
C HIS A 60 -2.81 0.58 1.66
N GLU A 61 -3.96 0.10 2.02
CA GLU A 61 -4.16 -1.28 2.50
C GLU A 61 -5.03 -2.10 1.54
N PRO A 62 -4.52 -2.48 0.35
CA PRO A 62 -5.30 -3.19 -0.66
C PRO A 62 -5.20 -4.71 -0.56
N MET A 63 -6.30 -5.33 -0.94
CA MET A 63 -6.39 -6.71 -1.35
C MET A 63 -7.28 -6.82 -2.58
N GLY A 64 -6.98 -7.73 -3.50
CA GLY A 64 -7.76 -7.86 -4.73
C GLY A 64 -7.42 -9.09 -5.55
N ARG A 65 -8.00 -9.11 -6.75
CA ARG A 65 -7.74 -10.11 -7.79
C ARG A 65 -6.99 -9.47 -8.95
N VAL A 66 -5.99 -10.16 -9.45
CA VAL A 66 -5.27 -9.75 -10.65
C VAL A 66 -6.22 -9.84 -11.85
N VAL A 67 -6.40 -8.73 -12.57
CA VAL A 67 -7.19 -8.64 -13.80
C VAL A 67 -6.32 -8.42 -15.02
N GLU A 68 -5.09 -7.91 -14.85
CA GLU A 68 -4.10 -7.78 -15.90
C GLU A 68 -2.71 -7.92 -15.28
N ALA A 69 -1.83 -8.69 -15.91
CA ALA A 69 -0.48 -8.95 -15.42
C ALA A 69 0.55 -8.74 -16.53
N GLY A 70 1.55 -7.92 -16.26
CA GLY A 70 2.69 -7.80 -17.14
C GLY A 70 3.51 -9.11 -17.19
N PRO A 71 4.22 -9.39 -18.28
CA PRO A 71 4.89 -10.67 -18.50
C PRO A 71 5.98 -10.99 -17.45
N ASP A 72 6.52 -9.97 -16.80
CA ASP A 72 7.58 -10.11 -15.80
C ASP A 72 7.06 -9.96 -14.36
N SER A 73 5.72 -9.84 -14.15
CA SER A 73 5.12 -9.62 -12.82
C SER A 73 5.15 -10.86 -11.91
N GLY A 74 5.30 -12.05 -12.46
CA GLY A 74 5.19 -13.32 -11.72
C GLY A 74 3.75 -13.63 -11.25
N LEU A 75 2.76 -12.84 -11.69
CA LEU A 75 1.35 -13.00 -11.39
C LEU A 75 0.59 -13.45 -12.63
N THR A 76 -0.60 -14.01 -12.42
CA THR A 76 -1.54 -14.40 -13.46
C THR A 76 -2.94 -13.86 -13.16
N GLU A 77 -3.75 -13.63 -14.20
CA GLU A 77 -5.15 -13.25 -14.01
C GLU A 77 -5.88 -14.24 -13.10
N GLY A 78 -6.67 -13.70 -12.17
CA GLY A 78 -7.38 -14.49 -11.17
C GLY A 78 -6.60 -14.71 -9.88
N ASP A 79 -5.27 -14.51 -9.85
CA ASP A 79 -4.51 -14.57 -8.59
C ASP A 79 -5.12 -13.62 -7.57
N ARG A 80 -5.30 -14.12 -6.36
CA ARG A 80 -5.75 -13.32 -5.23
C ARG A 80 -4.54 -12.86 -4.43
N VAL A 81 -4.41 -11.55 -4.25
CA VAL A 81 -3.21 -10.94 -3.67
C VAL A 81 -3.54 -9.92 -2.59
N VAL A 82 -2.70 -9.91 -1.55
CA VAL A 82 -2.57 -8.78 -0.63
C VAL A 82 -1.37 -7.96 -1.08
N VAL A 83 -1.52 -6.65 -1.15
CA VAL A 83 -0.44 -5.78 -1.61
C VAL A 83 0.07 -4.95 -0.43
N PRO A 84 1.36 -5.07 -0.05
CA PRO A 84 1.95 -4.25 0.99
C PRO A 84 1.86 -2.76 0.65
N PHE A 85 1.64 -1.91 1.66
CA PHE A 85 1.50 -0.47 1.47
C PHE A 85 2.74 0.19 0.87
N SER A 86 3.93 -0.37 1.11
CA SER A 86 5.20 0.12 0.60
C SER A 86 5.55 -0.51 -0.74
N ILE A 87 6.00 0.31 -1.69
CA ILE A 87 6.39 -0.13 -3.02
C ILE A 87 7.91 -0.34 -3.06
N ALA A 88 8.34 -1.58 -3.21
CA ALA A 88 9.75 -1.95 -3.25
C ALA A 88 10.10 -2.78 -4.49
N CYS A 89 11.30 -2.58 -5.03
CA CYS A 89 11.76 -3.29 -6.22
C CYS A 89 12.39 -4.66 -5.96
N GLY A 90 12.67 -4.98 -4.69
CA GLY A 90 13.28 -6.26 -4.28
C GLY A 90 14.76 -6.47 -4.65
N ARG A 91 15.43 -5.53 -5.35
CA ARG A 91 16.77 -5.74 -5.94
C ARG A 91 17.73 -4.56 -5.85
N CYS A 92 17.39 -3.46 -5.21
CA CYS A 92 18.33 -2.37 -4.95
C CYS A 92 19.14 -2.62 -3.69
N TRP A 93 20.15 -1.79 -3.44
CA TRP A 93 21.05 -1.95 -2.28
C TRP A 93 20.30 -2.03 -0.94
N MET A 94 19.24 -1.24 -0.78
CA MET A 94 18.39 -1.27 0.42
C MET A 94 17.56 -2.54 0.48
N CYS A 95 16.94 -2.95 -0.64
CA CYS A 95 16.11 -4.16 -0.69
C CYS A 95 16.92 -5.43 -0.41
N ASP A 96 18.15 -5.53 -0.92
CA ASP A 96 19.06 -6.66 -0.66
C ASP A 96 19.41 -6.81 0.85
N ARG A 97 19.16 -5.77 1.64
CA ARG A 97 19.36 -5.75 3.10
C ARG A 97 18.07 -5.86 3.90
N GLY A 98 16.94 -6.15 3.24
CA GLY A 98 15.63 -6.22 3.88
C GLY A 98 15.04 -4.86 4.29
N LEU A 99 15.63 -3.75 3.84
CA LEU A 99 15.18 -2.39 4.14
C LEU A 99 14.20 -1.89 3.07
N TYR A 100 13.11 -2.61 2.84
CA TYR A 100 12.18 -2.40 1.74
C TYR A 100 11.52 -1.01 1.77
N SER A 101 11.20 -0.50 2.96
CA SER A 101 10.66 0.85 3.15
C SER A 101 11.62 1.97 2.75
N GLN A 102 12.90 1.64 2.48
CA GLN A 102 13.93 2.57 2.02
C GLN A 102 14.34 2.28 0.57
N CYS A 103 13.48 1.66 -0.22
CA CYS A 103 13.78 1.28 -1.59
C CYS A 103 14.27 2.49 -2.41
N GLU A 104 15.52 2.43 -2.89
CA GLU A 104 16.15 3.51 -3.67
C GLU A 104 15.55 3.68 -5.06
N THR A 105 14.97 2.60 -5.61
CA THR A 105 14.35 2.62 -6.94
C THR A 105 13.04 3.41 -6.94
N THR A 106 12.27 3.35 -5.85
CA THR A 106 10.95 3.98 -5.75
C THR A 106 10.97 5.28 -4.94
N GLN A 107 12.08 5.59 -4.28
CA GLN A 107 12.24 6.80 -3.49
C GLN A 107 12.14 8.07 -4.33
N VAL A 108 11.41 9.07 -3.83
CA VAL A 108 11.49 10.44 -4.32
C VAL A 108 12.70 11.11 -3.67
N ARG A 109 13.83 11.10 -4.37
CA ARG A 109 15.13 11.54 -3.82
C ARG A 109 15.14 12.97 -3.31
N GLU A 110 14.35 13.85 -3.91
CA GLU A 110 14.20 15.24 -3.50
C GLU A 110 13.78 15.37 -2.03
N TYR A 111 12.90 14.48 -1.56
CA TYR A 111 12.39 14.53 -0.19
C TYR A 111 13.15 13.61 0.77
N GLY A 112 13.80 12.57 0.30
CA GLY A 112 14.55 11.62 1.13
C GLY A 112 13.68 10.87 2.16
N SER A 113 12.40 10.72 1.88
CA SER A 113 11.41 10.19 2.84
C SER A 113 11.32 8.66 2.89
N GLY A 114 12.05 7.95 2.05
CA GLY A 114 11.96 6.50 1.91
C GLY A 114 11.36 6.08 0.57
N GLY A 115 11.09 4.79 0.40
CA GLY A 115 10.45 4.23 -0.79
C GLY A 115 9.03 4.75 -0.99
N ALA A 116 8.48 4.62 -2.21
CA ALA A 116 7.14 5.07 -2.52
C ALA A 116 6.07 4.30 -1.74
N LEU A 117 4.93 4.95 -1.52
CA LEU A 117 3.75 4.37 -0.86
C LEU A 117 2.53 4.51 -1.76
N PHE A 118 1.61 3.56 -1.68
CA PHE A 118 0.30 3.67 -2.31
C PHE A 118 -0.56 4.71 -1.58
N GLY A 119 -1.36 5.47 -2.32
CA GLY A 119 -2.39 6.36 -1.76
C GLY A 119 -1.87 7.38 -0.76
N TYR A 120 -0.62 7.80 -0.92
CA TYR A 120 0.03 8.71 0.00
C TYR A 120 0.54 9.98 -0.71
N SER A 121 1.14 10.91 0.04
CA SER A 121 1.51 12.25 -0.42
C SER A 121 2.69 12.27 -1.41
N ARG A 122 2.97 13.46 -1.98
CA ARG A 122 4.14 13.72 -2.85
C ARG A 122 5.47 13.32 -2.23
N LEU A 123 5.58 13.36 -0.91
CA LEU A 123 6.78 12.90 -0.21
C LEU A 123 7.15 11.45 -0.55
N TYR A 124 6.14 10.65 -0.94
CA TYR A 124 6.26 9.23 -1.26
C TYR A 124 5.81 8.90 -2.68
N GLY A 125 5.81 9.89 -3.58
CA GLY A 125 5.66 9.69 -5.02
C GLY A 125 4.25 9.82 -5.58
N SER A 126 3.25 10.22 -4.78
CA SER A 126 1.84 10.36 -5.21
C SER A 126 1.34 9.17 -6.04
N VAL A 127 1.71 7.95 -5.65
CA VAL A 127 1.23 6.75 -6.33
C VAL A 127 -0.25 6.57 -5.98
N PRO A 128 -1.17 6.43 -6.96
CA PRO A 128 -2.58 6.26 -6.69
C PRO A 128 -2.86 5.11 -5.72
N GLY A 129 -3.81 5.34 -4.83
CA GLY A 129 -4.17 4.40 -3.77
C GLY A 129 -5.27 3.42 -4.13
N ALA A 130 -5.64 2.62 -3.15
CA ALA A 130 -6.52 1.47 -3.29
C ALA A 130 -7.95 1.69 -2.78
N GLN A 131 -8.32 2.88 -2.33
CA GLN A 131 -9.74 3.21 -2.13
C GLN A 131 -10.38 3.53 -3.49
N ALA A 132 -10.30 2.56 -4.41
CA ALA A 132 -10.70 2.61 -5.81
C ALA A 132 -11.14 1.23 -6.28
N GLU A 133 -11.82 1.16 -7.43
CA GLU A 133 -12.24 -0.12 -8.01
C GLU A 133 -11.06 -0.95 -8.52
N TYR A 134 -10.02 -0.28 -9.05
CA TYR A 134 -8.82 -0.92 -9.58
C TYR A 134 -7.56 -0.23 -9.08
N LEU A 135 -6.47 -0.98 -8.98
CA LEU A 135 -5.15 -0.49 -8.58
C LEU A 135 -4.07 -1.04 -9.50
N ARG A 136 -3.22 -0.15 -10.04
CA ARG A 136 -1.95 -0.57 -10.65
C ARG A 136 -0.93 -0.84 -9.54
N VAL A 137 -0.33 -2.00 -9.57
CA VAL A 137 0.71 -2.44 -8.64
C VAL A 137 2.06 -2.43 -9.35
N PRO A 138 2.91 -1.42 -9.10
CA PRO A 138 4.30 -1.41 -9.58
C PRO A 138 5.13 -2.49 -8.89
N HIS A 139 6.14 -3.01 -9.62
CA HIS A 139 7.02 -4.07 -9.10
C HIS A 139 6.25 -5.27 -8.53
N ALA A 140 5.23 -5.71 -9.25
CA ALA A 140 4.38 -6.83 -8.83
C ALA A 140 5.15 -8.17 -8.80
N ASP A 141 6.33 -8.22 -9.38
CA ASP A 141 7.29 -9.32 -9.25
C ASP A 141 7.86 -9.49 -7.83
N PHE A 142 7.67 -8.50 -6.95
CA PHE A 142 8.20 -8.53 -5.58
C PHE A 142 7.16 -8.26 -4.49
N GLY A 143 6.36 -7.19 -4.61
CA GLY A 143 5.51 -6.69 -3.52
C GLY A 143 4.36 -7.61 -3.12
N PRO A 144 3.48 -8.00 -4.05
CA PRO A 144 2.25 -8.72 -3.73
C PRO A 144 2.47 -10.11 -3.14
N VAL A 145 1.64 -10.45 -2.16
CA VAL A 145 1.60 -11.77 -1.53
C VAL A 145 0.38 -12.53 -2.06
N LYS A 146 0.60 -13.63 -2.80
CA LYS A 146 -0.50 -14.52 -3.21
C LYS A 146 -1.08 -15.22 -2.00
N VAL A 147 -2.40 -15.21 -1.92
CA VAL A 147 -3.16 -15.87 -0.84
C VAL A 147 -4.17 -16.86 -1.39
N GLY A 148 -4.50 -17.85 -0.58
CA GLY A 148 -5.48 -18.86 -0.94
C GLY A 148 -6.93 -18.34 -0.92
N THR A 149 -7.85 -19.21 -1.29
CA THR A 149 -9.30 -18.91 -1.32
C THR A 149 -10.04 -19.43 -0.09
N GLU A 150 -9.35 -20.06 0.83
CA GLU A 150 -9.93 -20.78 1.98
C GLU A 150 -10.53 -19.84 3.01
N LEU A 151 -9.98 -18.60 3.10
CA LEU A 151 -10.43 -17.62 4.06
C LEU A 151 -10.96 -16.36 3.34
N PRO A 152 -11.91 -15.64 3.95
CA PRO A 152 -12.41 -14.38 3.40
C PRO A 152 -11.34 -13.28 3.49
N ASP A 153 -11.51 -12.21 2.69
CA ASP A 153 -10.55 -11.10 2.54
C ASP A 153 -10.12 -10.49 3.87
N HIS A 154 -11.03 -10.25 4.78
CA HIS A 154 -10.72 -9.63 6.07
C HIS A 154 -9.75 -10.44 6.96
N ARG A 155 -9.47 -11.69 6.62
CA ARG A 155 -8.47 -12.52 7.32
C ARG A 155 -7.06 -12.33 6.75
N TYR A 156 -6.95 -11.78 5.55
CA TYR A 156 -5.68 -11.54 4.87
C TYR A 156 -5.36 -10.05 4.74
N LEU A 157 -6.38 -9.20 4.62
CA LEU A 157 -6.25 -7.77 4.31
C LEU A 157 -5.20 -7.06 5.18
N PHE A 158 -5.18 -7.33 6.46
CA PHE A 158 -4.27 -6.68 7.41
C PHE A 158 -2.79 -7.06 7.24
N LEU A 159 -2.46 -8.03 6.38
CA LEU A 159 -1.09 -8.28 5.94
C LEU A 159 -0.54 -7.14 5.07
N SER A 160 -1.40 -6.27 4.55
CA SER A 160 -1.00 -5.12 3.73
C SER A 160 -0.22 -4.06 4.51
N ASP A 161 -0.58 -3.81 5.78
CA ASP A 161 0.08 -2.82 6.65
C ASP A 161 0.02 -3.19 8.13
N ILE A 162 -1.19 -3.15 8.72
CA ILE A 162 -1.35 -3.04 10.18
C ILE A 162 -0.77 -4.23 10.95
N LEU A 163 -0.88 -5.44 10.42
CA LEU A 163 -0.33 -6.63 11.07
C LEU A 163 1.21 -6.62 11.05
N PRO A 164 1.91 -6.44 9.91
CA PRO A 164 3.38 -6.36 9.93
C PRO A 164 3.88 -5.13 10.70
N THR A 165 3.18 -4.01 10.69
CA THR A 165 3.52 -2.81 11.48
C THR A 165 3.42 -3.10 12.99
N ALA A 166 2.33 -3.73 13.45
CA ALA A 166 2.18 -4.12 14.86
C ALA A 166 3.23 -5.17 15.26
N TRP A 167 3.47 -6.17 14.40
CA TRP A 167 4.51 -7.17 14.61
C TRP A 167 5.89 -6.55 14.77
N GLN A 168 6.23 -5.60 13.90
CA GLN A 168 7.51 -4.88 13.98
C GLN A 168 7.62 -4.09 15.29
N GLY A 169 6.53 -3.45 15.74
CA GLY A 169 6.49 -2.75 17.03
C GLY A 169 6.81 -3.67 18.20
N VAL A 170 6.19 -4.85 18.26
CA VAL A 170 6.44 -5.88 19.29
C VAL A 170 7.90 -6.36 19.22
N ARG A 171 8.45 -6.57 18.02
CA ARG A 171 9.85 -6.97 17.83
C ARG A 171 10.82 -5.90 18.33
N TYR A 172 10.54 -4.62 18.06
CA TYR A 172 11.38 -3.50 18.55
C TYR A 172 11.28 -3.33 20.06
N ALA A 173 10.14 -3.61 20.66
CA ALA A 173 9.98 -3.58 22.12
C ALA A 173 10.74 -4.71 22.83
N GLY A 174 11.24 -5.69 22.09
CA GLY A 174 12.00 -6.81 22.66
C GLY A 174 11.16 -7.76 23.52
N VAL A 175 9.84 -7.78 23.34
CA VAL A 175 8.89 -8.59 24.12
C VAL A 175 9.15 -10.08 23.88
N GLY A 176 9.35 -10.83 24.97
CA GLY A 176 9.58 -12.26 24.99
C GLY A 176 8.49 -13.04 25.75
N GLU A 177 8.65 -14.35 25.82
CA GLU A 177 7.75 -15.22 26.56
C GLU A 177 7.75 -14.88 28.05
N GLY A 178 6.57 -14.66 28.62
CA GLY A 178 6.39 -14.30 30.04
C GLY A 178 6.43 -12.81 30.32
N ASP A 179 6.76 -11.98 29.36
CA ASP A 179 6.74 -10.53 29.53
C ASP A 179 5.32 -9.95 29.53
N ALA A 180 5.17 -8.79 30.16
CA ALA A 180 3.94 -8.00 30.13
C ALA A 180 4.09 -6.82 29.16
N LEU A 181 3.14 -6.68 28.23
CA LEU A 181 3.10 -5.58 27.28
C LEU A 181 1.90 -4.67 27.58
N ALA A 182 2.14 -3.37 27.76
CA ALA A 182 1.11 -2.36 27.84
C ALA A 182 0.95 -1.68 26.48
N VAL A 183 -0.28 -1.67 25.93
CA VAL A 183 -0.61 -0.99 24.68
C VAL A 183 -1.50 0.21 25.00
N TYR A 184 -1.05 1.41 24.63
CA TYR A 184 -1.80 2.65 24.78
C TYR A 184 -2.42 3.05 23.44
N GLY A 185 -3.75 3.12 23.40
CA GLY A 185 -4.53 3.34 22.19
C GLY A 185 -4.86 2.02 21.48
N LEU A 186 -6.08 1.93 21.02
CA LEU A 186 -6.61 0.77 20.28
C LEU A 186 -7.21 1.29 18.97
N GLY A 187 -6.36 1.85 18.13
CA GLY A 187 -6.67 2.17 16.73
C GLY A 187 -6.82 0.90 15.89
N PRO A 188 -7.00 1.05 14.56
CA PRO A 188 -7.03 -0.08 13.65
C PRO A 188 -5.72 -0.86 13.68
#